data_fb48cb687da74fe8f607feb706502fcd
#
_entry.id   fb48cb687da74fe8f607feb706502fcd
#
_cell.length_a   1.000
_cell.length_b   1.000
_cell.length_c   1.000
_cell.angle_alpha   90.00
_cell.angle_beta   90.00
_cell.angle_gamma   90.00
#
_symmetry.space_group_name_H-M   'P 1'
#
loop_
_entity.id
_entity.type
_entity.pdbx_description
1 polymer ?
#
loop_
_entity_poly.entity_id
_entity_poly.type
_entity_poly.pdbx_seq_one_letter_code
_entity_poly.pdbx_strand_id
1 'polypeptide(L)'
;VAIAGSAAIAAAGTAFASGGTLNLVAYSTPQSAYAALVPLWQKTPGGKGWSVAQSYGPSGDQSRKVAAGLPADVVNFATEPDVTRLVKAGLVSSSWNRNAHGGFVSDSVVVFIVRKGNPKHIHSWADLLKKGVSVVTPNPISSGGARWNILAAYGAQLVQGKSTSQADAYLKSLFKHVPVQPASAREALTDFQNGEGDVVLDYESEAFFAKTHGVSLSYVIPPQTILIQTPIAVLKGSSHLAAAQSFVSFLWSAKAQTVFAQHGFRPVVASVAKKFSKQFPHPSHQFTIALFGGWTAANNAFFSPNGIVAQAEK
;
A
#
# COMPACT_ATOMS: atom_id res chain seq x y z
N VAL A 1 -42.84 20.88 -51.56
CA VAL A 1 -43.04 20.79 -50.10
C VAL A 1 -41.95 19.87 -49.56
N ALA A 2 -40.90 20.46 -48.94
CA ALA A 2 -39.85 19.70 -48.32
C ALA A 2 -40.08 19.69 -46.79
N ILE A 3 -40.19 18.51 -46.22
CA ILE A 3 -40.32 18.31 -44.78
C ILE A 3 -38.93 18.06 -44.22
N ALA A 4 -38.40 19.02 -43.44
CA ALA A 4 -37.15 18.86 -42.69
C ALA A 4 -37.49 18.19 -41.35
N GLY A 5 -37.04 16.95 -41.18
CA GLY A 5 -37.14 16.25 -39.91
C GLY A 5 -35.95 16.62 -39.01
N SER A 6 -36.18 17.34 -37.93
CA SER A 6 -35.19 17.59 -36.88
C SER A 6 -35.05 16.37 -35.99
N ALA A 7 -33.89 15.70 -36.07
CA ALA A 7 -33.52 14.64 -35.12
C ALA A 7 -33.01 15.31 -33.83
N ALA A 8 -33.79 15.20 -32.76
CA ALA A 8 -33.35 15.60 -31.42
C ALA A 8 -32.43 14.50 -30.87
N ILE A 9 -31.13 14.81 -30.70
CA ILE A 9 -30.17 13.98 -29.98
C ILE A 9 -30.48 14.15 -28.50
N ALA A 10 -31.10 13.16 -27.89
CA ALA A 10 -31.26 13.08 -26.44
C ALA A 10 -29.89 12.75 -25.82
N ALA A 11 -29.25 13.72 -25.20
CA ALA A 11 -28.13 13.48 -24.33
C ALA A 11 -28.61 12.71 -23.10
N ALA A 12 -28.28 11.43 -23.02
CA ALA A 12 -28.53 10.63 -21.82
C ALA A 12 -27.60 11.16 -20.71
N GLY A 13 -28.06 12.11 -19.94
CA GLY A 13 -27.43 12.54 -18.71
C GLY A 13 -27.43 11.38 -17.72
N THR A 14 -26.27 10.88 -17.35
CA THR A 14 -26.13 9.94 -16.23
C THR A 14 -26.60 10.65 -14.96
N ALA A 15 -27.83 10.37 -14.55
CA ALA A 15 -28.36 10.80 -13.26
C ALA A 15 -27.54 10.09 -12.18
N PHE A 16 -26.68 10.81 -11.48
CA PHE A 16 -26.07 10.31 -10.25
C PHE A 16 -27.21 10.20 -9.22
N ALA A 17 -27.38 8.99 -8.67
CA ALA A 17 -28.36 8.75 -7.63
C ALA A 17 -28.11 9.70 -6.45
N SER A 18 -29.16 10.23 -5.87
CA SER A 18 -29.14 11.13 -4.72
C SER A 18 -28.50 10.44 -3.52
N GLY A 19 -27.28 10.82 -3.15
CA GLY A 19 -26.59 10.59 -1.90
C GLY A 19 -26.75 9.22 -1.19
N GLY A 20 -25.73 8.84 -0.46
CA GLY A 20 -25.69 7.59 0.30
C GLY A 20 -24.38 7.48 1.07
N THR A 21 -24.06 6.29 1.54
CA THR A 21 -22.78 6.01 2.19
C THR A 21 -22.01 4.95 1.41
N LEU A 22 -20.81 5.30 0.93
CA LEU A 22 -19.84 4.34 0.41
C LEU A 22 -19.04 3.74 1.57
N ASN A 23 -18.79 2.44 1.51
CA ASN A 23 -17.92 1.72 2.44
C ASN A 23 -16.55 1.52 1.82
N LEU A 24 -15.54 2.25 2.34
CA LEU A 24 -14.14 2.07 2.01
C LEU A 24 -13.49 1.15 3.05
N VAL A 25 -12.99 0.01 2.60
CA VAL A 25 -12.19 -0.89 3.45
C VAL A 25 -10.75 -0.86 2.97
N ALA A 26 -9.83 -0.39 3.84
CA ALA A 26 -8.45 -0.14 3.45
C ALA A 26 -7.44 -0.69 4.46
N TYR A 27 -6.19 -0.83 4.00
CA TYR A 27 -5.08 -1.11 4.91
C TYR A 27 -4.76 0.11 5.80
N SER A 28 -3.92 -0.05 6.82
CA SER A 28 -3.81 0.92 7.93
C SER A 28 -3.22 2.28 7.56
N THR A 29 -2.31 2.34 6.57
CA THR A 29 -1.47 3.52 6.37
C THR A 29 -2.15 4.71 5.65
N PRO A 30 -3.08 4.55 4.68
CA PRO A 30 -3.61 5.67 3.91
C PRO A 30 -4.70 6.49 4.62
N GLN A 31 -5.01 6.20 5.89
CA GLN A 31 -6.09 6.85 6.63
C GLN A 31 -6.01 8.39 6.58
N SER A 32 -4.83 8.97 6.81
CA SER A 32 -4.65 10.43 6.79
C SER A 32 -4.85 11.02 5.39
N ALA A 33 -4.41 10.31 4.34
CA ALA A 33 -4.63 10.73 2.96
C ALA A 33 -6.12 10.68 2.59
N TYR A 34 -6.84 9.62 2.94
CA TYR A 34 -8.27 9.53 2.69
C TYR A 34 -9.09 10.56 3.47
N ALA A 35 -8.68 10.91 4.70
CA ALA A 35 -9.30 11.99 5.46
C ALA A 35 -9.25 13.34 4.71
N ALA A 36 -8.18 13.59 3.94
CA ALA A 36 -8.06 14.77 3.08
C ALA A 36 -8.76 14.59 1.71
N LEU A 37 -8.77 13.38 1.15
CA LEU A 37 -9.28 13.10 -0.20
C LEU A 37 -10.81 13.03 -0.25
N VAL A 38 -11.46 12.42 0.75
CA VAL A 38 -12.92 12.25 0.79
C VAL A 38 -13.64 13.60 0.67
N PRO A 39 -13.32 14.65 1.45
CA PRO A 39 -13.98 15.96 1.30
C PRO A 39 -13.75 16.61 -0.07
N LEU A 40 -12.64 16.29 -0.75
CA LEU A 40 -12.38 16.79 -2.10
C LEU A 40 -13.23 16.07 -3.16
N TRP A 41 -13.43 14.76 -3.02
CA TRP A 41 -14.33 14.00 -3.88
C TRP A 41 -15.77 14.44 -3.70
N GLN A 42 -16.21 14.67 -2.46
CA GLN A 42 -17.57 15.14 -2.15
C GLN A 42 -17.93 16.49 -2.83
N LYS A 43 -16.92 17.28 -3.21
CA LYS A 43 -17.11 18.52 -3.99
C LYS A 43 -17.25 18.29 -5.50
N THR A 44 -17.04 17.06 -5.97
CA THR A 44 -17.22 16.70 -7.39
C THR A 44 -18.68 16.33 -7.68
N PRO A 45 -19.12 16.38 -8.95
CA PRO A 45 -20.47 15.93 -9.31
C PRO A 45 -20.78 14.50 -8.87
N GLY A 46 -19.82 13.58 -8.98
CA GLY A 46 -20.00 12.18 -8.59
C GLY A 46 -19.95 11.89 -7.09
N GLY A 47 -19.43 12.85 -6.29
CA GLY A 47 -19.31 12.72 -4.83
C GLY A 47 -20.34 13.56 -4.06
N LYS A 48 -21.04 14.47 -4.74
CA LYS A 48 -22.01 15.36 -4.09
C LYS A 48 -23.16 14.56 -3.44
N GLY A 49 -23.38 14.83 -2.15
CA GLY A 49 -24.43 14.15 -1.37
C GLY A 49 -24.01 12.78 -0.81
N TRP A 50 -22.79 12.29 -1.11
CA TRP A 50 -22.27 11.03 -0.60
C TRP A 50 -21.46 11.23 0.68
N SER A 51 -21.57 10.27 1.61
CA SER A 51 -20.62 10.07 2.71
C SER A 51 -19.74 8.86 2.41
N VAL A 52 -18.59 8.74 3.14
CA VAL A 52 -17.71 7.58 3.04
C VAL A 52 -17.45 7.05 4.45
N ALA A 53 -18.00 5.88 4.75
CA ALA A 53 -17.63 5.11 5.93
C ALA A 53 -16.28 4.42 5.65
N GLN A 54 -15.34 4.53 6.59
CA GLN A 54 -13.97 4.11 6.39
C GLN A 54 -13.57 3.09 7.46
N SER A 55 -13.06 1.93 7.03
CA SER A 55 -12.54 0.87 7.89
C SER A 55 -11.06 0.64 7.57
N TYR A 56 -10.21 0.72 8.58
CA TYR A 56 -8.75 0.56 8.46
C TYR A 56 -8.24 -0.55 9.36
N GLY A 57 -7.20 -1.24 8.90
CA GLY A 57 -6.56 -2.31 9.67
C GLY A 57 -5.48 -3.06 8.88
N PRO A 58 -4.94 -4.16 9.41
CA PRO A 58 -3.99 -4.99 8.68
C PRO A 58 -4.60 -5.47 7.35
N SER A 59 -3.87 -5.31 6.24
CA SER A 59 -4.40 -5.52 4.88
C SER A 59 -4.97 -6.93 4.66
N GLY A 60 -4.22 -7.95 5.10
CA GLY A 60 -4.66 -9.34 4.98
C GLY A 60 -5.92 -9.63 5.78
N ASP A 61 -6.06 -9.04 6.99
CA ASP A 61 -7.25 -9.18 7.82
C ASP A 61 -8.45 -8.46 7.21
N GLN A 62 -8.28 -7.24 6.74
CA GLN A 62 -9.34 -6.50 6.04
C GLN A 62 -9.83 -7.25 4.80
N SER A 63 -8.94 -7.78 4.00
CA SER A 63 -9.31 -8.58 2.84
C SER A 63 -10.07 -9.86 3.23
N ARG A 64 -9.66 -10.56 4.31
CA ARG A 64 -10.39 -11.73 4.83
C ARG A 64 -11.78 -11.36 5.35
N LYS A 65 -11.89 -10.23 6.07
CA LYS A 65 -13.19 -9.73 6.56
C LYS A 65 -14.15 -9.41 5.42
N VAL A 66 -13.67 -8.76 4.35
CA VAL A 66 -14.50 -8.48 3.15
C VAL A 66 -14.89 -9.80 2.47
N ALA A 67 -13.97 -10.75 2.33
CA ALA A 67 -14.30 -12.08 1.78
C ALA A 67 -15.33 -12.84 2.63
N ALA A 68 -15.37 -12.57 3.93
CA ALA A 68 -16.34 -13.15 4.88
C ALA A 68 -17.65 -12.34 5.04
N GLY A 69 -17.86 -11.28 4.24
CA GLY A 69 -19.09 -10.52 4.19
C GLY A 69 -19.08 -9.14 4.85
N LEU A 70 -17.91 -8.61 5.26
CA LEU A 70 -17.84 -7.21 5.68
C LEU A 70 -18.27 -6.31 4.52
N PRO A 71 -19.28 -5.44 4.69
CA PRO A 71 -19.74 -4.55 3.65
C PRO A 71 -18.61 -3.64 3.13
N ALA A 72 -18.42 -3.64 1.82
CA ALA A 72 -17.45 -2.78 1.15
C ALA A 72 -17.96 -2.43 -0.27
N ASP A 73 -17.74 -1.20 -0.68
CA ASP A 73 -17.96 -0.72 -2.05
C ASP A 73 -16.63 -0.57 -2.77
N VAL A 74 -15.61 -0.12 -2.03
CA VAL A 74 -14.24 0.09 -2.50
C VAL A 74 -13.25 -0.53 -1.50
N VAL A 75 -12.25 -1.23 -2.02
CA VAL A 75 -11.14 -1.76 -1.23
C VAL A 75 -9.83 -1.18 -1.70
N ASN A 76 -8.95 -0.80 -0.77
CA ASN A 76 -7.57 -0.41 -1.04
C ASN A 76 -6.63 -1.19 -0.12
N PHE A 77 -5.88 -2.12 -0.67
CA PHE A 77 -5.04 -3.02 0.09
C PHE A 77 -3.55 -2.77 -0.12
N ALA A 78 -2.74 -3.36 0.75
CA ALA A 78 -1.28 -3.24 0.70
C ALA A 78 -0.67 -4.09 -0.42
N THR A 79 -1.30 -5.21 -0.80
CA THR A 79 -0.75 -6.16 -1.76
C THR A 79 -1.82 -6.66 -2.75
N GLU A 80 -1.39 -7.00 -3.95
CA GLU A 80 -2.25 -7.59 -4.97
C GLU A 80 -2.94 -8.89 -4.53
N PRO A 81 -2.29 -9.83 -3.79
CA PRO A 81 -2.94 -11.03 -3.27
C PRO A 81 -4.20 -10.77 -2.44
N ASP A 82 -4.27 -9.64 -1.76
CA ASP A 82 -5.44 -9.28 -0.95
C ASP A 82 -6.64 -8.90 -1.84
N VAL A 83 -6.42 -8.31 -3.02
CA VAL A 83 -7.47 -8.13 -4.04
C VAL A 83 -7.77 -9.45 -4.75
N THR A 84 -6.74 -10.23 -5.09
CA THR A 84 -6.91 -11.54 -5.78
C THR A 84 -7.75 -12.51 -4.95
N ARG A 85 -7.68 -12.45 -3.61
CA ARG A 85 -8.59 -13.20 -2.73
C ARG A 85 -10.06 -12.86 -3.02
N LEU A 86 -10.37 -11.57 -3.19
CA LEU A 86 -11.74 -11.13 -3.50
C LEU A 86 -12.15 -11.48 -4.94
N VAL A 87 -11.20 -11.49 -5.88
CA VAL A 87 -11.46 -12.00 -7.24
C VAL A 87 -11.84 -13.48 -7.19
N LYS A 88 -11.08 -14.29 -6.45
CA LYS A 88 -11.39 -15.73 -6.27
C LYS A 88 -12.73 -15.98 -5.58
N ALA A 89 -13.12 -15.08 -4.67
CA ALA A 89 -14.43 -15.09 -4.02
C ALA A 89 -15.57 -14.53 -4.90
N GLY A 90 -15.29 -14.11 -6.15
CA GLY A 90 -16.28 -13.55 -7.07
C GLY A 90 -16.73 -12.11 -6.75
N LEU A 91 -16.14 -11.49 -5.71
CA LEU A 91 -16.53 -10.17 -5.21
C LEU A 91 -15.93 -9.01 -6.01
N VAL A 92 -14.77 -9.21 -6.63
CA VAL A 92 -14.06 -8.23 -7.48
C VAL A 92 -13.91 -8.80 -8.89
N SER A 93 -13.96 -7.95 -9.91
CA SER A 93 -13.75 -8.37 -11.30
C SER A 93 -12.32 -8.86 -11.51
N SER A 94 -12.13 -9.91 -12.33
CA SER A 94 -10.80 -10.34 -12.77
C SER A 94 -10.07 -9.31 -13.63
N SER A 95 -10.79 -8.29 -14.13
CA SER A 95 -10.23 -7.18 -14.90
C SER A 95 -9.95 -5.93 -14.06
N TRP A 96 -9.95 -6.01 -12.73
CA TRP A 96 -9.76 -4.87 -11.83
C TRP A 96 -8.50 -4.04 -12.12
N ASN A 97 -7.47 -4.67 -12.62
CA ASN A 97 -6.17 -4.07 -12.93
C ASN A 97 -5.99 -3.69 -14.42
N ARG A 98 -7.04 -3.81 -15.26
CA ARG A 98 -6.97 -3.47 -16.69
C ARG A 98 -7.27 -1.99 -16.96
N ASN A 99 -6.59 -1.11 -16.24
CA ASN A 99 -6.67 0.33 -16.45
C ASN A 99 -5.27 0.92 -16.65
N ALA A 100 -5.19 2.21 -16.95
CA ALA A 100 -3.92 2.88 -17.25
C ALA A 100 -2.90 2.86 -16.10
N HIS A 101 -3.34 2.52 -14.88
CA HIS A 101 -2.51 2.47 -13.68
C HIS A 101 -2.32 1.05 -13.13
N GLY A 102 -2.71 0.01 -13.90
CA GLY A 102 -2.58 -1.38 -13.46
C GLY A 102 -3.39 -1.72 -12.19
N GLY A 103 -4.43 -0.94 -11.87
CA GLY A 103 -5.21 -1.10 -10.64
C GLY A 103 -4.54 -0.52 -9.40
N PHE A 104 -3.39 0.14 -9.52
CA PHE A 104 -2.68 0.73 -8.39
C PHE A 104 -3.07 2.19 -8.18
N VAL A 105 -3.23 2.61 -6.93
CA VAL A 105 -3.64 3.97 -6.56
C VAL A 105 -2.49 4.81 -6.02
N SER A 106 -1.48 4.18 -5.48
CA SER A 106 -0.24 4.82 -5.02
C SER A 106 0.90 3.83 -4.98
N ASP A 107 2.11 4.35 -5.05
CA ASP A 107 3.35 3.61 -4.86
C ASP A 107 4.04 4.03 -3.56
N SER A 108 4.99 3.23 -3.11
CA SER A 108 5.91 3.51 -2.00
C SER A 108 7.19 2.70 -2.18
N VAL A 109 8.10 2.80 -1.20
CA VAL A 109 9.24 1.91 -1.06
C VAL A 109 9.39 1.52 0.41
N VAL A 110 10.06 0.41 0.68
CA VAL A 110 10.45 0.05 2.05
C VAL A 110 11.61 0.95 2.47
N VAL A 111 11.46 1.54 3.65
CA VAL A 111 12.47 2.41 4.28
C VAL A 111 12.83 1.92 5.68
N PHE A 112 13.93 2.39 6.20
CA PHE A 112 14.33 2.23 7.60
C PHE A 112 13.94 3.51 8.34
N ILE A 113 12.90 3.46 9.18
CA ILE A 113 12.59 4.55 10.10
C ILE A 113 13.43 4.32 11.34
N VAL A 114 14.24 5.31 11.71
CA VAL A 114 15.23 5.21 12.78
C VAL A 114 15.05 6.33 13.80
N ARG A 115 15.59 6.16 15.00
CA ARG A 115 15.61 7.20 16.02
C ARG A 115 16.24 8.49 15.47
N LYS A 116 15.83 9.64 16.00
CA LYS A 116 16.35 10.94 15.55
C LYS A 116 17.89 10.95 15.53
N GLY A 117 18.46 11.41 14.41
CA GLY A 117 19.90 11.47 14.20
C GLY A 117 20.57 10.13 13.93
N ASN A 118 19.80 9.04 13.85
CA ASN A 118 20.30 7.70 13.52
C ASN A 118 21.49 7.22 14.40
N PRO A 119 21.33 7.15 15.72
CA PRO A 119 22.43 6.89 16.65
C PRO A 119 23.08 5.51 16.47
N LYS A 120 22.41 4.56 15.85
CA LYS A 120 22.93 3.23 15.51
C LYS A 120 23.61 3.18 14.12
N HIS A 121 23.68 4.31 13.41
CA HIS A 121 24.29 4.40 12.07
C HIS A 121 23.76 3.33 11.11
N ILE A 122 22.42 3.22 10.99
CA ILE A 122 21.73 2.26 10.14
C ILE A 122 21.53 2.89 8.76
N HIS A 123 22.28 2.43 7.75
CA HIS A 123 22.26 2.95 6.38
C HIS A 123 22.05 1.86 5.33
N SER A 124 22.24 0.60 5.70
CA SER A 124 22.16 -0.56 4.81
C SER A 124 21.48 -1.74 5.48
N TRP A 125 21.06 -2.71 4.68
CA TRP A 125 20.50 -3.96 5.18
C TRP A 125 21.47 -4.71 6.11
N ALA A 126 22.79 -4.63 5.88
CA ALA A 126 23.78 -5.24 6.74
C ALA A 126 23.82 -4.62 8.16
N ASP A 127 23.48 -3.34 8.27
CA ASP A 127 23.48 -2.65 9.56
C ASP A 127 22.36 -3.14 10.50
N LEU A 128 21.30 -3.74 9.96
CA LEU A 128 20.21 -4.34 10.74
C LEU A 128 20.67 -5.55 11.55
N LEU A 129 21.78 -6.19 11.14
CA LEU A 129 22.36 -7.36 11.80
C LEU A 129 23.44 -7.00 12.81
N LYS A 130 23.73 -5.72 13.05
CA LYS A 130 24.70 -5.29 14.06
C LYS A 130 24.26 -5.70 15.46
N LYS A 131 25.20 -6.13 16.29
CA LYS A 131 24.93 -6.46 17.70
C LYS A 131 24.24 -5.28 18.41
N GLY A 132 23.15 -5.57 19.09
CA GLY A 132 22.38 -4.58 19.84
C GLY A 132 21.51 -3.66 18.98
N VAL A 133 21.27 -4.01 17.71
CA VAL A 133 20.20 -3.40 16.90
C VAL A 133 18.93 -4.23 17.09
N SER A 134 17.83 -3.55 17.41
CA SER A 134 16.48 -4.14 17.51
C SER A 134 15.60 -3.61 16.39
N VAL A 135 15.02 -4.52 15.64
CA VAL A 135 14.21 -4.24 14.44
C VAL A 135 12.74 -4.51 14.73
N VAL A 136 11.86 -3.57 14.37
CA VAL A 136 10.42 -3.78 14.37
C VAL A 136 9.95 -3.97 12.92
N THR A 137 9.16 -4.99 12.69
CA THR A 137 8.45 -5.20 11.42
C THR A 137 7.13 -5.89 11.70
N PRO A 138 6.04 -5.59 10.97
CA PRO A 138 4.76 -6.20 11.26
C PRO A 138 4.74 -7.70 10.92
N ASN A 139 3.69 -8.39 11.41
CA ASN A 139 3.49 -9.82 11.16
C ASN A 139 3.01 -10.07 9.71
N PRO A 140 3.66 -10.95 8.93
CA PRO A 140 3.33 -11.20 7.52
C PRO A 140 2.02 -11.99 7.29
N ILE A 141 1.44 -12.57 8.35
CA ILE A 141 0.14 -13.24 8.27
C ILE A 141 -1.00 -12.23 8.17
N SER A 142 -0.92 -11.14 8.95
CA SER A 142 -1.93 -10.08 9.00
C SER A 142 -1.61 -8.91 8.07
N SER A 143 -0.34 -8.50 8.02
CA SER A 143 0.12 -7.28 7.35
C SER A 143 0.68 -7.53 5.95
N GLY A 144 0.11 -6.86 4.96
CA GLY A 144 0.73 -6.80 3.63
C GLY A 144 2.04 -5.98 3.63
N GLY A 145 2.18 -4.98 4.52
CA GLY A 145 3.42 -4.23 4.71
C GLY A 145 4.58 -5.13 5.13
N ALA A 146 4.35 -6.06 6.05
CA ALA A 146 5.35 -7.03 6.45
C ALA A 146 5.85 -7.89 5.29
N ARG A 147 4.96 -8.27 4.37
CA ARG A 147 5.34 -9.03 3.16
C ARG A 147 6.29 -8.22 2.29
N TRP A 148 6.01 -6.94 2.10
CA TRP A 148 6.90 -6.03 1.39
C TRP A 148 8.26 -5.89 2.08
N ASN A 149 8.28 -5.77 3.41
CA ASN A 149 9.52 -5.66 4.19
C ASN A 149 10.41 -6.90 4.05
N ILE A 150 9.81 -8.08 4.13
CA ILE A 150 10.51 -9.37 3.96
C ILE A 150 11.06 -9.50 2.55
N LEU A 151 10.24 -9.22 1.53
CA LEU A 151 10.68 -9.27 0.14
C LEU A 151 11.75 -8.21 -0.16
N ALA A 152 11.69 -7.02 0.47
CA ALA A 152 12.73 -6.01 0.37
C ALA A 152 14.05 -6.49 0.97
N ALA A 153 14.00 -7.08 2.16
CA ALA A 153 15.17 -7.62 2.86
C ALA A 153 15.87 -8.72 2.06
N TYR A 154 15.08 -9.67 1.56
CA TYR A 154 15.58 -10.79 0.77
C TYR A 154 16.07 -10.34 -0.62
N GLY A 155 15.26 -9.57 -1.33
CA GLY A 155 15.59 -9.08 -2.67
C GLY A 155 16.80 -8.18 -2.68
N ALA A 156 17.04 -7.41 -1.61
CA ALA A 156 18.25 -6.63 -1.45
C ALA A 156 19.52 -7.49 -1.47
N GLN A 157 19.46 -8.71 -0.95
CA GLN A 157 20.60 -9.64 -1.02
C GLN A 157 20.81 -10.13 -2.45
N LEU A 158 19.72 -10.49 -3.15
CA LEU A 158 19.81 -10.98 -4.53
C LEU A 158 20.37 -9.92 -5.48
N VAL A 159 19.89 -8.66 -5.41
CA VAL A 159 20.38 -7.59 -6.30
C VAL A 159 21.80 -7.15 -5.97
N GLN A 160 22.34 -7.53 -4.81
CA GLN A 160 23.76 -7.42 -4.46
C GLN A 160 24.59 -8.62 -4.96
N GLY A 161 24.02 -9.53 -5.74
CA GLY A 161 24.70 -10.69 -6.30
C GLY A 161 24.86 -11.88 -5.34
N LYS A 162 24.16 -11.88 -4.20
CA LYS A 162 24.19 -13.00 -3.26
C LYS A 162 23.31 -14.15 -3.75
N SER A 163 23.70 -15.38 -3.40
CA SER A 163 22.90 -16.58 -3.70
C SER A 163 21.61 -16.61 -2.86
N THR A 164 20.65 -17.42 -3.28
CA THR A 164 19.41 -17.68 -2.51
C THR A 164 19.72 -18.21 -1.11
N SER A 165 20.67 -19.12 -0.97
CA SER A 165 21.10 -19.63 0.35
C SER A 165 21.65 -18.53 1.25
N GLN A 166 22.38 -17.56 0.70
CA GLN A 166 22.88 -16.41 1.47
C GLN A 166 21.74 -15.45 1.84
N ALA A 167 20.73 -15.29 0.98
CA ALA A 167 19.54 -14.50 1.27
C ALA A 167 18.66 -15.16 2.35
N ASP A 168 18.53 -16.50 2.32
CA ASP A 168 17.87 -17.29 3.39
C ASP A 168 18.57 -17.09 4.73
N ALA A 169 19.92 -17.23 4.75
CA ALA A 169 20.72 -17.02 5.95
C ALA A 169 20.61 -15.59 6.49
N TYR A 170 20.58 -14.61 5.58
CA TYR A 170 20.35 -13.21 5.96
C TYR A 170 18.98 -13.04 6.63
N LEU A 171 17.90 -13.55 6.03
CA LEU A 171 16.56 -13.41 6.57
C LEU A 171 16.44 -14.10 7.95
N LYS A 172 16.98 -15.30 8.09
CA LYS A 172 17.06 -16.00 9.38
C LYS A 172 17.82 -15.17 10.43
N SER A 173 18.91 -14.52 10.05
CA SER A 173 19.65 -13.64 10.94
C SER A 173 18.86 -12.37 11.29
N LEU A 174 18.13 -11.80 10.34
CA LEU A 174 17.29 -10.61 10.56
C LEU A 174 16.19 -10.90 11.58
N PHE A 175 15.49 -12.04 11.49
CA PHE A 175 14.44 -12.39 12.45
C PHE A 175 14.93 -12.53 13.89
N LYS A 176 16.19 -12.87 14.13
CA LYS A 176 16.81 -12.85 15.48
C LYS A 176 16.90 -11.43 16.07
N HIS A 177 16.82 -10.41 15.25
CA HIS A 177 16.81 -9.00 15.64
C HIS A 177 15.39 -8.43 15.74
N VAL A 178 14.34 -9.24 15.47
CA VAL A 178 12.93 -8.83 15.46
C VAL A 178 12.22 -9.39 16.71
N PRO A 179 12.24 -8.68 17.84
CA PRO A 179 11.58 -9.16 19.07
C PRO A 179 10.06 -9.02 19.01
N VAL A 180 9.52 -8.12 18.18
CA VAL A 180 8.10 -7.79 18.13
C VAL A 180 7.62 -7.70 16.69
N GLN A 181 6.47 -8.31 16.41
CA GLN A 181 5.79 -8.30 15.12
C GLN A 181 4.33 -7.83 15.28
N PRO A 182 4.07 -6.51 15.29
CA PRO A 182 2.73 -5.95 15.41
C PRO A 182 1.82 -6.36 14.23
N ALA A 183 0.50 -6.23 14.40
CA ALA A 183 -0.44 -6.71 13.40
C ALA A 183 -0.43 -5.88 12.09
N SER A 184 -0.01 -4.61 12.14
CA SER A 184 0.01 -3.71 10.97
C SER A 184 1.23 -2.79 10.95
N ALA A 185 1.49 -2.18 9.79
CA ALA A 185 2.52 -1.16 9.60
C ALA A 185 2.30 0.05 10.54
N ARG A 186 1.07 0.55 10.66
CA ARG A 186 0.73 1.63 11.57
C ARG A 186 0.98 1.27 13.04
N GLU A 187 0.70 0.04 13.45
CA GLU A 187 1.00 -0.45 14.80
C GLU A 187 2.51 -0.53 15.02
N ALA A 188 3.29 -1.01 14.01
CA ALA A 188 4.75 -1.05 14.10
C ALA A 188 5.36 0.35 14.29
N LEU A 189 4.84 1.36 13.57
CA LEU A 189 5.24 2.75 13.80
C LEU A 189 4.85 3.22 15.21
N THR A 190 3.67 2.86 15.71
CA THR A 190 3.21 3.22 17.05
C THR A 190 4.09 2.59 18.14
N ASP A 191 4.43 1.31 18.02
CA ASP A 191 5.34 0.64 18.94
C ASP A 191 6.72 1.29 18.93
N PHE A 192 7.23 1.64 17.74
CA PHE A 192 8.47 2.39 17.63
C PHE A 192 8.36 3.77 18.33
N GLN A 193 7.26 4.49 18.16
CA GLN A 193 7.04 5.77 18.87
C GLN A 193 7.04 5.60 20.39
N ASN A 194 6.53 4.47 20.88
CA ASN A 194 6.47 4.13 22.31
C ASN A 194 7.81 3.61 22.86
N GLY A 195 8.86 3.58 22.05
CA GLY A 195 10.21 3.21 22.49
C GLY A 195 10.70 1.84 22.03
N GLU A 196 9.86 1.04 21.39
CA GLU A 196 10.26 -0.27 20.89
C GLU A 196 11.21 -0.16 19.69
N GLY A 197 12.28 -0.95 19.72
CA GLY A 197 13.27 -1.07 18.65
C GLY A 197 14.12 0.17 18.38
N ASP A 198 15.18 -0.03 17.62
CA ASP A 198 16.07 1.02 17.11
C ASP A 198 15.69 1.45 15.69
N VAL A 199 15.04 0.54 14.95
CA VAL A 199 14.61 0.73 13.57
C VAL A 199 13.31 -0.01 13.32
N VAL A 200 12.41 0.61 12.54
CA VAL A 200 11.26 -0.07 11.97
C VAL A 200 11.38 -0.13 10.46
N LEU A 201 11.13 -1.31 9.89
CA LEU A 201 10.97 -1.49 8.46
C LEU A 201 9.52 -1.14 8.10
N ASP A 202 9.34 -0.12 7.27
CA ASP A 202 8.00 0.38 6.97
C ASP A 202 7.94 1.07 5.60
N TYR A 203 6.75 1.53 5.23
CA TYR A 203 6.51 2.39 4.07
C TYR A 203 7.15 3.77 4.26
N GLU A 204 7.61 4.36 3.17
CA GLU A 204 8.04 5.75 3.17
C GLU A 204 6.94 6.70 3.66
N SER A 205 5.66 6.42 3.34
CA SER A 205 4.51 7.20 3.81
C SER A 205 4.34 7.23 5.34
N GLU A 206 4.76 6.18 6.05
CA GLU A 206 4.71 6.15 7.51
C GLU A 206 5.77 7.08 8.13
N ALA A 207 6.94 7.20 7.51
CA ALA A 207 7.93 8.19 7.91
C ALA A 207 7.43 9.64 7.72
N PHE A 208 6.70 9.90 6.62
CA PHE A 208 6.05 11.19 6.37
C PHE A 208 4.94 11.46 7.39
N PHE A 209 4.08 10.47 7.62
CA PHE A 209 3.01 10.58 8.61
C PHE A 209 3.58 10.95 9.99
N ALA A 210 4.57 10.23 10.46
CA ALA A 210 5.18 10.50 11.76
C ALA A 210 5.76 11.92 11.84
N LYS A 211 6.51 12.35 10.84
CA LYS A 211 7.09 13.71 10.79
C LYS A 211 6.03 14.81 10.81
N THR A 212 4.95 14.64 10.04
CA THR A 212 3.86 15.63 9.97
C THR A 212 3.04 15.69 11.25
N HIS A 213 3.11 14.65 12.10
CA HIS A 213 2.49 14.59 13.43
C HIS A 213 3.48 14.91 14.57
N GLY A 214 4.61 15.54 14.25
CA GLY A 214 5.55 16.04 15.25
C GLY A 214 6.44 14.96 15.89
N VAL A 215 6.46 13.73 15.34
CA VAL A 215 7.31 12.67 15.88
C VAL A 215 8.76 12.90 15.49
N SER A 216 9.63 12.88 16.49
CA SER A 216 11.07 13.09 16.33
C SER A 216 11.76 11.81 15.86
N LEU A 217 11.93 11.67 14.55
CA LEU A 217 12.59 10.52 13.92
C LEU A 217 13.40 10.94 12.68
N SER A 218 14.21 10.03 12.18
CA SER A 218 14.85 10.08 10.86
C SER A 218 14.42 8.87 10.05
N TYR A 219 14.64 8.87 8.73
CA TYR A 219 14.50 7.67 7.92
C TYR A 219 15.56 7.60 6.84
N VAL A 220 15.86 6.39 6.41
CA VAL A 220 16.83 6.07 5.38
C VAL A 220 16.12 5.27 4.30
N ILE A 221 16.27 5.68 3.04
CA ILE A 221 15.89 4.87 1.89
C ILE A 221 17.11 4.03 1.53
N PRO A 222 17.10 2.70 1.74
CA PRO A 222 18.24 1.88 1.36
C PRO A 222 18.40 1.86 -0.16
N PRO A 223 19.64 1.81 -0.68
CA PRO A 223 19.89 1.77 -2.12
C PRO A 223 19.13 0.61 -2.81
N GLN A 224 19.11 -0.55 -2.18
CA GLN A 224 18.36 -1.73 -2.62
C GLN A 224 17.03 -1.76 -1.87
N THR A 225 15.93 -1.49 -2.56
CA THR A 225 14.59 -1.58 -1.98
C THR A 225 13.57 -1.97 -3.03
N ILE A 226 12.43 -2.49 -2.57
CA ILE A 226 11.35 -2.91 -3.46
C ILE A 226 10.38 -1.75 -3.72
N LEU A 227 9.91 -1.63 -4.96
CA LEU A 227 8.77 -0.80 -5.28
C LEU A 227 7.50 -1.45 -4.72
N ILE A 228 6.84 -0.75 -3.83
CA ILE A 228 5.54 -1.11 -3.29
C ILE A 228 4.47 -0.50 -4.19
N GLN A 229 3.50 -1.32 -4.61
CA GLN A 229 2.35 -0.89 -5.40
C GLN A 229 1.07 -1.28 -4.68
N THR A 230 0.22 -0.30 -4.37
CA THR A 230 -0.98 -0.51 -3.54
C THR A 230 -2.24 -0.57 -4.40
N PRO A 231 -2.90 -1.74 -4.49
CA PRO A 231 -4.05 -1.94 -5.34
C PRO A 231 -5.32 -1.32 -4.75
N ILE A 232 -6.20 -0.87 -5.67
CA ILE A 232 -7.54 -0.40 -5.37
C ILE A 232 -8.54 -1.10 -6.29
N ALA A 233 -9.70 -1.48 -5.77
CA ALA A 233 -10.74 -2.13 -6.56
C ALA A 233 -12.14 -1.76 -6.06
N VAL A 234 -13.11 -1.79 -7.00
CA VAL A 234 -14.54 -1.65 -6.71
C VAL A 234 -15.15 -3.05 -6.61
N LEU A 235 -16.03 -3.28 -5.64
CA LEU A 235 -16.76 -4.53 -5.48
C LEU A 235 -17.91 -4.62 -6.51
N LYS A 236 -18.04 -5.81 -7.15
CA LYS A 236 -19.09 -6.08 -8.15
C LYS A 236 -20.51 -6.00 -7.59
N GLY A 237 -20.68 -6.40 -6.33
CA GLY A 237 -21.96 -6.40 -5.63
C GLY A 237 -22.31 -5.07 -4.95
N SER A 238 -21.54 -4.01 -5.18
CA SER A 238 -21.85 -2.69 -4.63
C SER A 238 -23.21 -2.18 -5.14
N SER A 239 -24.12 -1.85 -4.25
CA SER A 239 -25.36 -1.14 -4.57
C SER A 239 -25.12 0.30 -5.04
N HIS A 240 -23.88 0.79 -4.86
CA HIS A 240 -23.45 2.16 -5.15
C HIS A 240 -22.38 2.21 -6.25
N LEU A 241 -22.45 1.30 -7.23
CA LEU A 241 -21.41 1.06 -8.23
C LEU A 241 -20.92 2.34 -8.94
N ALA A 242 -21.85 3.19 -9.39
CA ALA A 242 -21.51 4.44 -10.08
C ALA A 242 -20.70 5.41 -9.19
N ALA A 243 -21.12 5.55 -7.93
CA ALA A 243 -20.42 6.39 -6.96
C ALA A 243 -19.04 5.81 -6.58
N ALA A 244 -18.94 4.49 -6.39
CA ALA A 244 -17.70 3.78 -6.12
C ALA A 244 -16.71 3.94 -7.28
N GLN A 245 -17.16 3.80 -8.52
CA GLN A 245 -16.34 4.03 -9.71
C GLN A 245 -15.91 5.50 -9.84
N SER A 246 -16.82 6.44 -9.55
CA SER A 246 -16.49 7.87 -9.51
C SER A 246 -15.42 8.18 -8.46
N PHE A 247 -15.55 7.59 -7.26
CA PHE A 247 -14.55 7.76 -6.20
C PHE A 247 -13.18 7.25 -6.63
N VAL A 248 -13.10 6.02 -7.13
CA VAL A 248 -11.84 5.43 -7.59
C VAL A 248 -11.24 6.23 -8.76
N SER A 249 -12.06 6.67 -9.73
CA SER A 249 -11.60 7.53 -10.82
C SER A 249 -11.06 8.88 -10.33
N PHE A 250 -11.70 9.48 -9.33
CA PHE A 250 -11.20 10.71 -8.70
C PHE A 250 -9.82 10.51 -8.08
N LEU A 251 -9.55 9.36 -7.45
CA LEU A 251 -8.26 9.09 -6.81
C LEU A 251 -7.10 9.06 -7.80
N TRP A 252 -7.34 8.80 -9.09
CA TRP A 252 -6.33 8.92 -10.16
C TRP A 252 -6.23 10.32 -10.77
N SER A 253 -7.04 11.28 -10.33
CA SER A 253 -6.90 12.67 -10.80
C SER A 253 -5.59 13.29 -10.31
N ALA A 254 -5.05 14.25 -11.08
CA ALA A 254 -3.85 14.98 -10.67
C ALA A 254 -4.03 15.68 -9.31
N LYS A 255 -5.25 16.12 -8.99
CA LYS A 255 -5.60 16.73 -7.70
C LYS A 255 -5.46 15.72 -6.56
N ALA A 256 -6.05 14.54 -6.69
CA ALA A 256 -5.99 13.52 -5.66
C ALA A 256 -4.58 12.96 -5.51
N GLN A 257 -3.85 12.74 -6.61
CA GLN A 257 -2.47 12.27 -6.58
C GLN A 257 -1.52 13.29 -5.95
N THR A 258 -1.80 14.59 -6.07
CA THR A 258 -1.06 15.63 -5.34
C THR A 258 -1.27 15.51 -3.84
N VAL A 259 -2.49 15.22 -3.38
CA VAL A 259 -2.78 14.98 -1.96
C VAL A 259 -2.07 13.71 -1.47
N PHE A 260 -2.11 12.61 -2.24
CA PHE A 260 -1.33 11.42 -1.91
C PHE A 260 0.15 11.74 -1.72
N ALA A 261 0.75 12.51 -2.64
CA ALA A 261 2.16 12.92 -2.52
C ALA A 261 2.43 13.75 -1.26
N GLN A 262 1.55 14.68 -0.91
CA GLN A 262 1.66 15.48 0.32
C GLN A 262 1.59 14.63 1.59
N HIS A 263 0.93 13.47 1.52
CA HIS A 263 0.86 12.48 2.60
C HIS A 263 1.94 11.38 2.52
N GLY A 264 2.96 11.55 1.67
CA GLY A 264 4.12 10.65 1.59
C GLY A 264 3.92 9.43 0.69
N PHE A 265 2.84 9.36 -0.09
CA PHE A 265 2.61 8.31 -1.09
C PHE A 265 3.17 8.74 -2.45
N ARG A 266 3.94 7.88 -3.09
CA ARG A 266 4.48 8.13 -4.44
C ARG A 266 3.34 8.10 -5.46
N PRO A 267 3.15 9.16 -6.25
CA PRO A 267 2.06 9.22 -7.23
C PRO A 267 2.25 8.23 -8.38
N VAL A 268 1.15 7.57 -8.79
CA VAL A 268 1.12 6.72 -10.00
C VAL A 268 0.85 7.51 -11.28
N VAL A 269 0.41 8.77 -11.18
CA VAL A 269 0.22 9.66 -12.32
C VAL A 269 1.53 10.37 -12.64
N ALA A 270 2.10 10.07 -13.80
CA ALA A 270 3.45 10.50 -14.20
C ALA A 270 3.69 12.01 -14.11
N SER A 271 2.70 12.84 -14.51
CA SER A 271 2.82 14.30 -14.42
C SER A 271 2.92 14.81 -12.99
N VAL A 272 2.28 14.14 -12.03
CA VAL A 272 2.37 14.45 -10.60
C VAL A 272 3.66 13.87 -10.03
N ALA A 273 4.03 12.64 -10.36
CA ALA A 273 5.28 12.02 -9.93
C ALA A 273 6.50 12.90 -10.31
N LYS A 274 6.51 13.48 -11.51
CA LYS A 274 7.54 14.41 -11.95
C LYS A 274 7.62 15.65 -11.05
N LYS A 275 6.50 16.22 -10.61
CA LYS A 275 6.46 17.39 -9.71
C LYS A 275 7.05 17.09 -8.33
N PHE A 276 6.90 15.84 -7.86
CA PHE A 276 7.35 15.43 -6.54
C PHE A 276 8.67 14.61 -6.56
N SER A 277 9.39 14.62 -7.69
CA SER A 277 10.64 13.84 -7.85
C SER A 277 11.74 14.19 -6.84
N LYS A 278 11.81 15.44 -6.36
CA LYS A 278 12.74 15.83 -5.29
C LYS A 278 12.35 15.25 -3.93
N GLN A 279 11.04 15.13 -3.67
CA GLN A 279 10.52 14.55 -2.43
C GLN A 279 10.70 13.02 -2.40
N PHE A 280 10.57 12.39 -3.56
CA PHE A 280 10.63 10.94 -3.73
C PHE A 280 11.81 10.56 -4.65
N PRO A 281 13.05 10.59 -4.16
CA PRO A 281 14.19 10.19 -4.96
C PRO A 281 14.06 8.72 -5.36
N HIS A 282 14.55 8.40 -6.57
CA HIS A 282 14.56 7.02 -7.05
C HIS A 282 15.71 6.27 -6.40
N PRO A 283 15.46 5.15 -5.71
CA PRO A 283 16.52 4.30 -5.17
C PRO A 283 17.40 3.74 -6.28
N SER A 284 18.72 3.72 -6.09
CA SER A 284 19.67 3.36 -7.17
C SER A 284 19.53 1.92 -7.66
N HIS A 285 19.07 1.01 -6.79
CA HIS A 285 18.86 -0.41 -7.08
C HIS A 285 17.45 -0.84 -6.68
N GLN A 286 16.45 -0.07 -7.15
CA GLN A 286 15.05 -0.41 -6.95
C GLN A 286 14.67 -1.62 -7.79
N PHE A 287 13.98 -2.57 -7.18
CA PHE A 287 13.42 -3.74 -7.85
C PHE A 287 11.91 -3.85 -7.58
N THR A 288 11.26 -4.77 -8.24
CA THR A 288 9.81 -5.00 -8.14
C THR A 288 9.51 -6.42 -7.74
N ILE A 289 8.24 -6.74 -7.52
CA ILE A 289 7.76 -8.09 -7.27
C ILE A 289 8.12 -9.08 -8.41
N ALA A 290 8.44 -8.57 -9.60
CA ALA A 290 8.89 -9.39 -10.74
C ALA A 290 10.20 -10.13 -10.44
N LEU A 291 11.08 -9.61 -9.56
CA LEU A 291 12.28 -10.30 -9.09
C LEU A 291 11.98 -11.70 -8.51
N PHE A 292 10.78 -11.88 -7.96
CA PHE A 292 10.31 -13.12 -7.34
C PHE A 292 9.35 -13.92 -8.22
N GLY A 293 9.24 -13.58 -9.53
CA GLY A 293 8.28 -14.21 -10.44
C GLY A 293 6.83 -13.76 -10.22
N GLY A 294 6.62 -12.60 -9.59
CA GLY A 294 5.30 -12.04 -9.26
C GLY A 294 4.73 -12.59 -7.95
N TRP A 295 3.56 -12.08 -7.58
CA TRP A 295 2.96 -12.39 -6.27
C TRP A 295 2.60 -13.85 -6.05
N THR A 296 2.19 -14.57 -7.10
CA THR A 296 1.85 -15.99 -6.97
C THR A 296 3.07 -16.81 -6.56
N ALA A 297 4.19 -16.62 -7.25
CA ALA A 297 5.45 -17.29 -6.94
C ALA A 297 5.98 -16.86 -5.56
N ALA A 298 5.98 -15.57 -5.28
CA ALA A 298 6.41 -15.03 -3.99
C ALA A 298 5.59 -15.60 -2.80
N ASN A 299 4.26 -15.66 -2.92
CA ASN A 299 3.42 -16.23 -1.86
C ASN A 299 3.73 -17.70 -1.61
N ASN A 300 3.91 -18.49 -2.66
CA ASN A 300 4.21 -19.91 -2.54
C ASN A 300 5.59 -20.15 -1.90
N ALA A 301 6.60 -19.38 -2.32
CA ALA A 301 7.97 -19.52 -1.82
C ALA A 301 8.13 -18.99 -0.38
N PHE A 302 7.58 -17.81 -0.09
CA PHE A 302 7.87 -17.10 1.16
C PHE A 302 6.81 -17.28 2.24
N PHE A 303 5.51 -17.24 1.88
CA PHE A 303 4.41 -17.07 2.85
C PHE A 303 3.50 -18.31 2.95
N SER A 304 3.89 -19.42 2.35
CA SER A 304 3.23 -20.71 2.59
C SER A 304 3.60 -21.27 3.99
N PRO A 305 2.82 -22.23 4.54
CA PRO A 305 3.07 -22.77 5.90
C PRO A 305 4.49 -23.32 6.13
N ASN A 306 5.16 -23.78 5.07
CA ASN A 306 6.53 -24.26 5.10
C ASN A 306 7.48 -23.38 4.27
N GLY A 307 7.07 -22.15 3.98
CA GLY A 307 7.83 -21.20 3.19
C GLY A 307 9.07 -20.66 3.90
N ILE A 308 9.83 -19.85 3.16
CA ILE A 308 11.11 -19.27 3.63
C ILE A 308 10.92 -18.51 4.95
N VAL A 309 9.81 -17.78 5.12
CA VAL A 309 9.53 -17.03 6.35
C VAL A 309 9.36 -17.97 7.54
N ALA A 310 8.52 -19.00 7.41
CA ALA A 310 8.30 -19.97 8.48
C ALA A 310 9.57 -20.75 8.86
N GLN A 311 10.53 -20.88 7.95
CA GLN A 311 11.83 -21.49 8.22
C GLN A 311 12.81 -20.48 8.87
N ALA A 312 12.73 -19.21 8.51
CA ALA A 312 13.60 -18.16 9.04
C ALA A 312 13.24 -17.76 10.48
N GLU A 313 11.98 -17.92 10.88
CA GLU A 313 11.49 -17.64 12.24
C GLU A 313 11.79 -18.77 13.26
N LYS A 314 12.28 -19.94 12.81
CA LYS A 314 12.76 -21.05 13.65
C LYS A 314 14.22 -20.84 14.06
#